data_90de6446a051c8a2eed4349625261f61
#
_entry.id   90de6446a051c8a2eed4349625261f61
#
_cell.length_a   1.000
_cell.length_b   1.000
_cell.length_c   1.000
_cell.angle_alpha   90.00
_cell.angle_beta   90.00
_cell.angle_gamma   90.00
#
_symmetry.space_group_name_H-M   'P 1'
#
loop_
_entity.id
_entity.type
_entity.pdbx_description
1 polymer ?
#
loop_
_entity_poly.entity_id
_entity_poly.type
_entity_poly.pdbx_seq_one_letter_code
_entity_poly.pdbx_strand_id
1 'polypeptide(L)'
;MPEPAEWLTRESWSAKGDVKELRAAYEGFHPDVIAVLEASPDCHKWAILEREPLARWSDGRVALLGDACHPMTPYMAQGAATAIEDAAILARCLDEVDGEDIEGAFKRYEAHRKPRTSRIQAISSANTWMQGGDKDPGWLYGYDAWNVPLTPIEYEDF
;
A
#
# COMPACT_ATOMS: atom_id res chain seq x y z
N MET A 1 -2.04 18.56 -3.97
CA MET A 1 -2.15 19.93 -3.42
C MET A 1 -1.44 19.92 -2.08
N PRO A 2 -0.46 20.80 -1.82
CA PRO A 2 0.17 20.87 -0.52
C PRO A 2 -0.85 21.39 0.51
N GLU A 3 -1.01 20.63 1.59
CA GLU A 3 -1.90 20.97 2.69
C GLU A 3 -1.12 21.60 3.84
N PRO A 4 -1.76 22.44 4.68
CA PRO A 4 -1.14 22.93 5.90
C PRO A 4 -0.71 21.79 6.81
N ALA A 5 0.39 21.96 7.53
CA ALA A 5 0.89 20.98 8.50
C ALA A 5 -0.14 20.66 9.62
N GLU A 6 -1.11 21.54 9.83
CA GLU A 6 -2.19 21.41 10.79
C GLU A 6 -3.47 20.91 10.11
N TRP A 7 -3.45 19.72 9.55
CA TRP A 7 -4.67 19.06 9.10
C TRP A 7 -5.49 18.62 10.30
N LEU A 8 -6.52 19.36 10.63
CA LEU A 8 -7.36 19.13 11.81
C LEU A 8 -8.51 18.14 11.58
N THR A 9 -8.76 17.74 10.34
CA THR A 9 -9.84 16.81 10.02
C THR A 9 -9.38 15.40 10.28
N ARG A 10 -10.09 14.67 11.15
CA ARG A 10 -9.88 13.22 11.31
C ARG A 10 -10.03 12.53 9.96
N GLU A 11 -9.32 11.43 9.78
CA GLU A 11 -9.46 10.55 8.63
C GLU A 11 -10.96 10.30 8.34
N SER A 12 -11.38 10.63 7.13
CA SER A 12 -12.78 10.52 6.72
C SER A 12 -12.88 10.33 5.22
N TRP A 13 -13.52 9.26 4.80
CA TRP A 13 -13.83 9.02 3.39
C TRP A 13 -15.01 9.83 2.86
N SER A 14 -15.79 10.47 3.74
CA SER A 14 -16.99 11.21 3.41
C SER A 14 -16.89 12.71 3.64
N ALA A 15 -15.73 13.23 4.06
CA ALA A 15 -15.55 14.67 4.25
C ALA A 15 -15.73 15.41 2.93
N LYS A 16 -16.63 16.40 2.93
CA LYS A 16 -16.84 17.25 1.74
C LYS A 16 -15.71 18.25 1.61
N GLY A 17 -15.20 18.39 0.40
CA GLY A 17 -14.26 19.43 0.01
C GLY A 17 -14.98 20.69 -0.50
N ASP A 18 -14.24 21.79 -0.61
CA ASP A 18 -14.70 23.01 -1.29
C ASP A 18 -14.34 22.92 -2.78
N VAL A 19 -15.38 22.90 -3.62
CA VAL A 19 -15.22 22.85 -5.09
C VAL A 19 -14.49 24.10 -5.62
N LYS A 20 -14.58 25.23 -4.95
CA LYS A 20 -13.86 26.45 -5.35
C LYS A 20 -12.37 26.30 -5.09
N GLU A 21 -12.02 25.74 -3.92
CA GLU A 21 -10.64 25.43 -3.58
C GLU A 21 -10.04 24.40 -4.57
N LEU A 22 -10.82 23.37 -4.91
CA LEU A 22 -10.42 22.36 -5.90
C LEU A 22 -10.12 23.04 -7.25
N ARG A 23 -11.03 23.86 -7.77
CA ARG A 23 -10.85 24.53 -9.06
C ARG A 23 -9.66 25.48 -9.07
N ALA A 24 -9.47 26.25 -8.00
CA ALA A 24 -8.34 27.16 -7.86
C ALA A 24 -6.99 26.41 -7.87
N ALA A 25 -6.93 25.20 -7.29
CA ALA A 25 -5.72 24.38 -7.27
C ALA A 25 -5.30 23.85 -8.66
N TYR A 26 -6.21 23.83 -9.62
CA TYR A 26 -5.98 23.37 -11.00
C TYR A 26 -5.99 24.51 -12.01
N GLU A 27 -5.92 25.77 -11.55
CA GLU A 27 -5.82 26.92 -12.44
C GLU A 27 -4.59 26.79 -13.36
N GLY A 28 -4.79 27.03 -14.66
CA GLY A 28 -3.73 26.89 -15.68
C GLY A 28 -3.50 25.48 -16.23
N PHE A 29 -4.25 24.48 -15.77
CA PHE A 29 -4.21 23.13 -16.35
C PHE A 29 -4.88 23.11 -17.74
N HIS A 30 -4.74 21.97 -18.45
CA HIS A 30 -5.35 21.79 -19.77
C HIS A 30 -6.87 22.06 -19.73
N PRO A 31 -7.46 22.70 -20.77
CA PRO A 31 -8.90 23.02 -20.81
C PRO A 31 -9.82 21.86 -20.52
N ASP A 32 -9.50 20.65 -20.98
CA ASP A 32 -10.32 19.46 -20.71
C ASP A 32 -10.38 19.11 -19.22
N VAL A 33 -9.27 19.31 -18.48
CA VAL A 33 -9.22 19.13 -17.02
C VAL A 33 -10.14 20.15 -16.35
N ILE A 34 -10.03 21.42 -16.76
CA ILE A 34 -10.88 22.49 -16.24
C ILE A 34 -12.35 22.20 -16.49
N ALA A 35 -12.72 21.80 -17.72
CA ALA A 35 -14.09 21.47 -18.07
C ALA A 35 -14.69 20.35 -17.20
N VAL A 36 -13.91 19.29 -16.91
CA VAL A 36 -14.32 18.21 -16.00
C VAL A 36 -14.57 18.74 -14.58
N LEU A 37 -13.66 19.57 -14.07
CA LEU A 37 -13.78 20.16 -12.72
C LEU A 37 -14.94 21.15 -12.63
N GLU A 38 -15.23 21.90 -13.70
CA GLU A 38 -16.37 22.82 -13.76
C GLU A 38 -17.71 22.05 -13.77
N ALA A 39 -17.76 20.89 -14.42
CA ALA A 39 -18.94 20.05 -14.45
C ALA A 39 -19.18 19.30 -13.12
N SER A 40 -18.20 19.27 -12.21
CA SER A 40 -18.33 18.58 -10.93
C SER A 40 -19.14 19.43 -9.93
N PRO A 41 -20.30 18.93 -9.44
CA PRO A 41 -21.17 19.70 -8.52
C PRO A 41 -20.63 19.72 -7.09
N ASP A 42 -19.89 18.69 -6.69
CA ASP A 42 -19.30 18.53 -5.36
C ASP A 42 -17.99 17.75 -5.45
N CYS A 43 -17.24 17.70 -4.35
CA CYS A 43 -16.06 16.89 -4.21
C CYS A 43 -15.89 16.40 -2.77
N HIS A 44 -15.12 15.35 -2.62
CA HIS A 44 -14.67 14.88 -1.31
C HIS A 44 -13.17 15.18 -1.16
N LYS A 45 -12.75 15.43 0.07
CA LYS A 45 -11.36 15.72 0.41
C LYS A 45 -10.95 14.86 1.59
N TRP A 46 -9.89 14.08 1.44
CA TRP A 46 -9.30 13.28 2.51
C TRP A 46 -7.78 13.34 2.46
N ALA A 47 -7.15 13.15 3.60
CA ALA A 47 -5.71 13.08 3.70
C ALA A 47 -5.20 11.75 3.14
N ILE A 48 -4.12 11.78 2.39
CA ILE A 48 -3.34 10.61 2.06
C ILE A 48 -2.37 10.39 3.23
N LEU A 49 -2.60 9.32 3.98
CA LEU A 49 -1.79 8.96 5.13
C LEU A 49 -0.84 7.83 4.76
N GLU A 50 0.39 7.96 5.19
CA GLU A 50 1.41 6.92 5.10
C GLU A 50 2.14 6.80 6.43
N ARG A 51 2.83 5.69 6.61
CA ARG A 51 3.73 5.48 7.74
C ARG A 51 4.93 4.65 7.30
N GLU A 52 5.98 4.72 8.07
CA GLU A 52 7.13 3.85 7.90
C GLU A 52 6.73 2.37 7.96
N PRO A 53 7.41 1.50 7.20
CA PRO A 53 7.19 0.07 7.28
C PRO A 53 7.27 -0.43 8.72
N LEU A 54 6.31 -1.24 9.14
CA LEU A 54 6.31 -1.81 10.48
C LEU A 54 7.52 -2.72 10.68
N ALA A 55 8.13 -2.61 11.86
CA ALA A 55 9.25 -3.49 12.24
C ALA A 55 8.80 -4.95 12.33
N ARG A 56 7.58 -5.21 12.80
CA ARG A 56 7.02 -6.54 13.00
C ARG A 56 5.55 -6.58 12.58
N TRP A 57 5.12 -7.66 11.90
CA TRP A 57 3.76 -7.85 11.43
C TRP A 57 2.98 -8.90 12.24
N SER A 58 3.69 -9.74 12.98
CA SER A 58 3.08 -10.80 13.75
C SER A 58 3.51 -10.79 15.22
N ASP A 59 2.60 -11.26 16.10
CA ASP A 59 2.83 -11.43 17.53
C ASP A 59 2.02 -12.63 18.04
N GLY A 60 2.70 -13.72 18.40
CA GLY A 60 2.06 -14.97 18.76
C GLY A 60 1.11 -15.44 17.66
N ARG A 61 -0.14 -15.61 18.00
CA ARG A 61 -1.18 -16.10 17.07
C ARG A 61 -1.97 -14.99 16.35
N VAL A 62 -1.39 -13.80 16.24
CA VAL A 62 -1.97 -12.64 15.53
C VAL A 62 -1.01 -12.21 14.45
N ALA A 63 -1.50 -12.00 13.22
CA ALA A 63 -0.74 -11.42 12.13
C ALA A 63 -1.54 -10.30 11.46
N LEU A 64 -0.83 -9.27 11.00
CA LEU A 64 -1.38 -8.18 10.20
C LEU A 64 -1.29 -8.55 8.71
N LEU A 65 -2.19 -7.99 7.90
CA LEU A 65 -2.24 -8.17 6.45
C LEU A 65 -2.66 -6.87 5.77
N GLY A 66 -2.14 -6.61 4.57
CA GLY A 66 -2.51 -5.48 3.74
C GLY A 66 -2.24 -4.13 4.41
N ASP A 67 -3.18 -3.20 4.32
CA ASP A 67 -3.03 -1.84 4.85
C ASP A 67 -2.80 -1.81 6.38
N ALA A 68 -3.14 -2.87 7.11
CA ALA A 68 -2.85 -2.98 8.53
C ALA A 68 -1.35 -3.01 8.82
N CYS A 69 -0.52 -3.54 7.92
CA CYS A 69 0.92 -3.64 8.09
C CYS A 69 1.73 -2.76 7.12
N HIS A 70 1.23 -2.51 5.91
CA HIS A 70 1.94 -1.72 4.90
C HIS A 70 1.03 -0.74 4.13
N PRO A 71 0.33 0.18 4.82
CA PRO A 71 -0.46 1.19 4.12
C PRO A 71 0.46 2.00 3.21
N MET A 72 -0.01 2.29 2.00
CA MET A 72 0.80 2.99 1.01
C MET A 72 -0.01 4.07 0.29
N THR A 73 0.69 5.06 -0.23
CA THR A 73 0.08 6.08 -1.06
C THR A 73 -0.48 5.47 -2.35
N PRO A 74 -1.53 6.04 -2.96
CA PRO A 74 -2.22 5.43 -4.10
C PRO A 74 -1.48 5.56 -5.44
N TYR A 75 -0.30 6.18 -5.47
CA TYR A 75 0.39 6.57 -6.72
C TYR A 75 0.78 5.40 -7.62
N MET A 76 1.01 4.22 -7.07
CA MET A 76 1.29 3.01 -7.84
C MET A 76 0.08 2.11 -8.04
N ALA A 77 -1.08 2.41 -7.42
CA ALA A 77 -2.28 1.58 -7.42
C ALA A 77 -2.04 0.12 -6.97
N GLN A 78 -1.09 -0.10 -6.03
CA GLN A 78 -0.64 -1.44 -5.61
C GLN A 78 -1.20 -1.91 -4.27
N GLY A 79 -1.88 -1.05 -3.49
CA GLY A 79 -2.37 -1.43 -2.16
C GLY A 79 -3.22 -2.70 -2.17
N ALA A 80 -4.27 -2.74 -2.97
CA ALA A 80 -5.14 -3.91 -3.08
C ALA A 80 -4.40 -5.14 -3.65
N ALA A 81 -3.55 -4.95 -4.66
CA ALA A 81 -2.78 -6.04 -5.26
C ALA A 81 -1.85 -6.69 -4.24
N THR A 82 -1.10 -5.90 -3.47
CA THR A 82 -0.21 -6.42 -2.42
C THR A 82 -0.98 -7.14 -1.30
N ALA A 83 -2.16 -6.65 -0.92
CA ALA A 83 -3.01 -7.33 0.06
C ALA A 83 -3.52 -8.69 -0.44
N ILE A 84 -3.82 -8.83 -1.73
CA ILE A 84 -4.19 -10.12 -2.36
C ILE A 84 -2.98 -11.06 -2.39
N GLU A 85 -1.80 -10.54 -2.77
CA GLU A 85 -0.54 -11.31 -2.71
C GLU A 85 -0.25 -11.80 -1.29
N ASP A 86 -0.46 -10.95 -0.27
CA ASP A 86 -0.29 -11.30 1.15
C ASP A 86 -1.20 -12.46 1.53
N ALA A 87 -2.48 -12.41 1.16
CA ALA A 87 -3.43 -13.47 1.46
C ALA A 87 -3.01 -14.81 0.83
N ALA A 88 -2.51 -14.79 -0.41
CA ALA A 88 -2.03 -15.98 -1.10
C ALA A 88 -0.80 -16.58 -0.39
N ILE A 89 0.20 -15.75 -0.04
CA ILE A 89 1.41 -16.20 0.66
C ILE A 89 1.07 -16.70 2.07
N LEU A 90 0.22 -15.97 2.81
CA LEU A 90 -0.19 -16.38 4.16
C LEU A 90 -0.90 -17.74 4.13
N ALA A 91 -1.83 -17.95 3.19
CA ALA A 91 -2.52 -19.21 3.02
C ALA A 91 -1.54 -20.36 2.77
N ARG A 92 -0.55 -20.16 1.88
CA ARG A 92 0.49 -21.14 1.59
C ARG A 92 1.38 -21.45 2.79
N CYS A 93 1.75 -20.41 3.57
CA CYS A 93 2.53 -20.61 4.79
C CYS A 93 1.76 -21.43 5.84
N LEU A 94 0.44 -21.23 5.93
CA LEU A 94 -0.42 -21.98 6.83
C LEU A 94 -0.70 -23.41 6.36
N ASP A 95 -0.75 -23.65 5.05
CA ASP A 95 -0.97 -24.98 4.46
C ASP A 95 0.24 -25.92 4.68
N GLU A 96 1.44 -25.36 4.82
CA GLU A 96 2.68 -26.11 5.04
C GLU A 96 2.92 -26.50 6.52
N VAL A 97 2.06 -26.06 7.46
CA VAL A 97 2.21 -26.36 8.89
C VAL A 97 1.03 -27.19 9.40
N ASP A 98 1.31 -28.16 10.28
CA ASP A 98 0.30 -29.10 10.84
C ASP A 98 -0.63 -28.47 11.90
N GLY A 99 -0.82 -27.14 11.87
CA GLY A 99 -1.69 -26.40 12.80
C GLY A 99 -1.09 -26.14 14.18
N GLU A 100 0.05 -26.70 14.50
CA GLU A 100 0.75 -26.48 15.78
C GLU A 100 1.73 -25.30 15.70
N ASP A 101 2.39 -25.05 14.56
CA ASP A 101 3.36 -23.98 14.36
C ASP A 101 2.78 -22.77 13.57
N ILE A 102 1.67 -22.25 14.02
CA ILE A 102 1.06 -21.04 13.42
C ILE A 102 1.98 -19.83 13.52
N GLU A 103 2.74 -19.71 14.61
CA GLU A 103 3.67 -18.59 14.80
C GLU A 103 4.83 -18.66 13.79
N GLY A 104 5.35 -19.84 13.51
CA GLY A 104 6.35 -20.04 12.45
C GLY A 104 5.80 -19.70 11.06
N ALA A 105 4.56 -20.11 10.77
CA ALA A 105 3.91 -19.73 9.51
C ALA A 105 3.78 -18.21 9.35
N PHE A 106 3.42 -17.49 10.41
CA PHE A 106 3.31 -16.02 10.39
C PHE A 106 4.66 -15.33 10.23
N LYS A 107 5.70 -15.82 10.91
CA LYS A 107 7.08 -15.31 10.73
C LYS A 107 7.58 -15.51 9.30
N ARG A 108 7.29 -16.67 8.72
CA ARG A 108 7.65 -16.99 7.33
C ARG A 108 6.90 -16.08 6.34
N TYR A 109 5.62 -15.89 6.54
CA TYR A 109 4.81 -14.94 5.76
C TYR A 109 5.41 -13.52 5.82
N GLU A 110 5.71 -13.01 7.01
CA GLU A 110 6.32 -11.70 7.22
C GLU A 110 7.68 -11.61 6.51
N ALA A 111 8.56 -12.58 6.71
CA ALA A 111 9.90 -12.60 6.10
C ALA A 111 9.82 -12.61 4.57
N HIS A 112 8.84 -13.31 4.00
CA HIS A 112 8.65 -13.37 2.57
C HIS A 112 8.07 -12.08 1.98
N ARG A 113 7.07 -11.48 2.63
CA ARG A 113 6.31 -10.36 2.09
C ARG A 113 6.92 -9.00 2.34
N LYS A 114 7.45 -8.78 3.52
CA LYS A 114 7.93 -7.48 3.99
C LYS A 114 8.98 -6.82 3.08
N PRO A 115 10.00 -7.50 2.54
CA PRO A 115 10.95 -6.86 1.65
C PRO A 115 10.28 -6.30 0.38
N ARG A 116 9.34 -7.05 -0.21
CA ARG A 116 8.62 -6.64 -1.41
C ARG A 116 7.68 -5.46 -1.15
N THR A 117 6.85 -5.56 -0.12
CA THR A 117 5.87 -4.49 0.20
C THR A 117 6.56 -3.21 0.64
N SER A 118 7.65 -3.29 1.43
CA SER A 118 8.45 -2.12 1.81
C SER A 118 9.09 -1.43 0.60
N ARG A 119 9.55 -2.20 -0.40
CA ARG A 119 10.03 -1.62 -1.67
C ARG A 119 8.92 -0.88 -2.41
N ILE A 120 7.73 -1.45 -2.49
CA ILE A 120 6.57 -0.82 -3.15
C ILE A 120 6.15 0.45 -2.39
N GLN A 121 6.06 0.40 -1.05
CA GLN A 121 5.80 1.58 -0.22
C GLN A 121 6.79 2.71 -0.50
N ALA A 122 8.09 2.42 -0.49
CA ALA A 122 9.14 3.42 -0.70
C ALA A 122 9.03 4.08 -2.09
N ILE A 123 8.78 3.31 -3.15
CA ILE A 123 8.63 3.84 -4.51
C ILE A 123 7.33 4.67 -4.62
N SER A 124 6.25 4.21 -4.00
CA SER A 124 4.97 4.91 -4.00
C SER A 124 5.05 6.23 -3.25
N SER A 125 5.65 6.23 -2.04
CA SER A 125 5.87 7.43 -1.23
C SER A 125 6.73 8.47 -1.96
N ALA A 126 7.84 8.04 -2.54
CA ALA A 126 8.71 8.93 -3.33
C ALA A 126 8.06 9.44 -4.62
N ASN A 127 6.92 8.86 -5.04
CA ASN A 127 6.23 9.16 -6.30
C ASN A 127 7.14 9.14 -7.54
N THR A 128 8.12 8.23 -7.54
CA THR A 128 9.13 8.13 -8.61
C THR A 128 8.70 7.23 -9.76
N TRP A 129 7.63 6.46 -9.57
CA TRP A 129 7.11 5.54 -10.59
C TRP A 129 6.80 6.21 -11.92
N MET A 130 6.15 7.37 -11.87
CA MET A 130 5.81 8.15 -13.07
C MET A 130 7.00 8.86 -13.72
N GLN A 131 8.15 8.90 -13.05
CA GLN A 131 9.35 9.58 -13.54
C GLN A 131 10.28 8.68 -14.38
N GLY A 132 9.84 7.44 -14.67
CA GLY A 132 10.53 6.56 -15.60
C GLY A 132 11.79 5.89 -15.05
N GLY A 133 11.87 5.66 -13.74
CA GLY A 133 13.05 5.11 -13.08
C GLY A 133 13.28 3.61 -13.28
N ASP A 134 12.25 2.81 -13.40
CA ASP A 134 12.38 1.34 -13.57
C ASP A 134 11.90 0.94 -14.97
N LYS A 135 12.84 0.50 -15.80
CA LYS A 135 12.56 0.13 -17.21
C LYS A 135 11.90 -1.23 -17.35
N ASP A 136 11.96 -2.07 -16.32
CA ASP A 136 11.33 -3.39 -16.30
C ASP A 136 10.29 -3.49 -15.18
N PRO A 137 9.00 -3.35 -15.50
CA PRO A 137 7.93 -3.51 -14.53
C PRO A 137 7.65 -4.97 -14.17
N GLY A 138 8.37 -5.94 -14.73
CA GLY A 138 8.16 -7.37 -14.50
C GLY A 138 8.25 -7.77 -13.04
N TRP A 139 9.16 -7.15 -12.26
CA TRP A 139 9.26 -7.41 -10.82
C TRP A 139 7.98 -7.03 -10.05
N LEU A 140 7.22 -6.05 -10.56
CA LEU A 140 5.98 -5.58 -9.94
C LEU A 140 4.78 -6.39 -10.42
N TYR A 141 4.55 -6.41 -11.74
CA TYR A 141 3.34 -7.00 -12.33
C TYR A 141 3.48 -8.49 -12.66
N GLY A 142 4.69 -9.00 -12.77
CA GLY A 142 4.96 -10.41 -13.03
C GLY A 142 5.11 -11.28 -11.79
N TYR A 143 4.85 -10.73 -10.59
CA TYR A 143 4.97 -11.49 -9.36
C TYR A 143 3.81 -12.47 -9.20
N ASP A 144 4.13 -13.76 -9.16
CA ASP A 144 3.17 -14.84 -8.97
C ASP A 144 3.21 -15.33 -7.51
N ALA A 145 2.37 -14.71 -6.68
CA ALA A 145 2.28 -15.05 -5.25
C ALA A 145 1.87 -16.50 -4.98
N TRP A 146 1.24 -17.17 -5.97
CA TRP A 146 0.79 -18.54 -5.80
C TRP A 146 1.89 -19.57 -6.06
N ASN A 147 2.83 -19.29 -6.96
CA ASN A 147 3.86 -20.23 -7.38
C ASN A 147 5.28 -19.83 -6.98
N VAL A 148 5.52 -18.59 -6.55
CA VAL A 148 6.85 -18.18 -6.09
C VAL A 148 7.35 -19.07 -4.96
N PRO A 149 8.65 -19.48 -4.95
CA PRO A 149 9.22 -20.20 -3.81
C PRO A 149 9.11 -19.38 -2.53
N LEU A 150 8.57 -19.98 -1.47
CA LEU A 150 8.52 -19.31 -0.17
C LEU A 150 9.92 -19.19 0.43
N THR A 151 10.21 -18.07 1.08
CA THR A 151 11.45 -17.85 1.80
C THR A 151 11.62 -18.94 2.87
N PRO A 152 12.78 -19.63 2.95
CA PRO A 152 13.05 -20.52 4.06
C PRO A 152 13.02 -19.77 5.38
N ILE A 153 12.54 -20.39 6.45
CA ILE A 153 12.74 -19.88 7.80
C ILE A 153 14.15 -20.28 8.21
N GLU A 154 15.05 -19.30 8.30
CA GLU A 154 16.27 -19.50 9.05
C GLU A 154 15.89 -19.33 10.52
N TYR A 155 15.85 -20.44 11.27
CA TYR A 155 15.72 -20.41 12.71
C TYR A 155 17.06 -19.93 13.29
N GLU A 156 17.33 -18.63 13.21
CA GLU A 156 18.36 -18.05 14.05
C GLU A 156 17.75 -17.87 15.44
N ASP A 157 18.48 -18.35 16.44
CA ASP A 157 18.14 -18.33 17.86
C ASP A 157 17.64 -16.95 18.29
N PHE A 158 16.41 -16.89 18.81
CA PHE A 158 15.82 -15.72 19.44
C PHE A 158 15.96 -15.79 20.95
#